data_81ff2c1ae01416f0d33ff61618114632
#
_entry.id   81ff2c1ae01416f0d33ff61618114632
#
_cell.length_a   1.000
_cell.length_b   1.000
_cell.length_c   1.000
_cell.angle_alpha   90.00
_cell.angle_beta   90.00
_cell.angle_gamma   90.00
#
_symmetry.space_group_name_H-M   'P 1'
#
loop_
_entity.id
_entity.type
_entity.pdbx_description
1 polymer ?
#
loop_
_entity_poly.entity_id
_entity_poly.type
_entity_poly.pdbx_seq_one_letter_code
_entity_poly.pdbx_strand_id
1 'polypeptide(L)'
;WYTGDGMLYLYTPGKAQYDSDWWRGTDMYHMPGVTADTQARQDVSIRYGHEYKNERDFVGGVDLDGQFLTTAMDFRSFHNETDSGLRDDGYGQGLPVHHCTLCGEKAWFFMDRAVAALGCGICAQDGYPVHTTVDNRLLACPPDHVRIDGRPLNAQEAEQRFPAVRTLHIPGVGGYFFPGST
;
A
#
# COMPACT_ATOMS: atom_id res chain seq x y z
N TRP A 1 11.58 0.08 1.82
CA TRP A 1 10.22 0.41 1.32
C TRP A 1 9.39 -0.86 1.34
N TYR A 2 8.23 -0.79 1.94
CA TYR A 2 7.35 -1.95 2.12
C TYR A 2 6.51 -2.23 0.86
N THR A 3 7.18 -2.32 -0.26
CA THR A 3 6.54 -2.49 -1.57
C THR A 3 6.20 -3.96 -1.87
N GLY A 4 6.81 -4.89 -1.14
CA GLY A 4 6.57 -6.33 -1.27
C GLY A 4 5.16 -6.78 -0.87
N ASP A 5 4.41 -5.92 -0.19
CA ASP A 5 3.06 -6.22 0.31
C ASP A 5 1.96 -5.79 -0.69
N GLY A 6 2.28 -5.77 -1.96
CA GLY A 6 1.33 -5.59 -3.07
C GLY A 6 1.04 -4.14 -3.43
N MET A 7 2.08 -3.39 -3.74
CA MET A 7 1.96 -2.00 -4.17
C MET A 7 1.29 -1.87 -5.54
N LEU A 8 0.39 -0.89 -5.66
CA LEU A 8 -0.27 -0.51 -6.90
C LEU A 8 -0.25 1.01 -7.07
N TYR A 9 0.55 1.50 -8.01
CA TYR A 9 0.60 2.92 -8.34
C TYR A 9 -0.32 3.26 -9.51
N LEU A 10 -1.12 4.31 -9.33
CA LEU A 10 -1.84 4.95 -10.40
C LEU A 10 -1.06 6.21 -10.86
N TYR A 11 -0.39 6.09 -12.01
CA TYR A 11 0.32 7.19 -12.62
C TYR A 11 -0.65 8.08 -13.40
N THR A 12 -0.65 9.36 -13.09
CA THR A 12 -1.51 10.35 -13.74
C THR A 12 -0.69 11.55 -14.22
N PRO A 13 -1.21 12.38 -15.16
CA PRO A 13 -0.50 13.55 -15.66
C PRO A 13 -0.09 14.57 -14.59
N GLY A 14 -0.79 14.61 -13.46
CA GLY A 14 -0.41 15.42 -12.30
C GLY A 14 0.79 14.79 -11.59
N LYS A 15 2.00 15.25 -11.91
CA LYS A 15 3.26 14.61 -11.49
C LYS A 15 3.71 14.93 -10.06
N ALA A 16 3.01 15.75 -9.32
CA ALA A 16 3.47 16.26 -8.02
C ALA A 16 3.90 15.15 -7.04
N GLN A 17 3.31 13.97 -7.15
CA GLN A 17 3.67 12.82 -6.33
C GLN A 17 5.02 12.18 -6.67
N TYR A 18 5.63 12.55 -7.80
CA TYR A 18 6.91 12.01 -8.25
C TYR A 18 7.97 13.10 -8.41
N ASP A 19 7.69 14.31 -7.98
CA ASP A 19 8.66 15.39 -7.95
C ASP A 19 9.77 15.06 -6.95
N SER A 20 10.92 15.68 -7.10
CA SER A 20 12.15 15.39 -6.35
C SER A 20 11.97 15.40 -4.83
N ASP A 21 10.97 16.06 -4.32
CA ASP A 21 10.70 16.19 -2.89
C ASP A 21 9.52 15.34 -2.39
N TRP A 22 8.86 14.55 -3.25
CA TRP A 22 7.69 13.76 -2.86
C TRP A 22 7.96 12.83 -1.68
N TRP A 23 9.13 12.25 -1.64
CA TRP A 23 9.54 11.30 -0.60
C TRP A 23 9.72 11.94 0.79
N ARG A 24 9.82 13.27 0.88
CA ARG A 24 9.87 13.98 2.14
C ARG A 24 8.50 14.12 2.82
N GLY A 25 7.45 14.13 2.03
CA GLY A 25 6.08 14.26 2.51
C GLY A 25 5.27 12.97 2.44
N THR A 26 5.81 11.91 1.82
CA THR A 26 5.11 10.65 1.66
C THR A 26 5.32 9.76 2.87
N ASP A 27 4.22 9.29 3.44
CA ASP A 27 4.27 8.26 4.46
C ASP A 27 4.63 6.91 3.83
N MET A 28 5.84 6.44 4.10
CA MET A 28 6.38 5.21 3.52
C MET A 28 5.74 3.94 4.08
N TYR A 29 4.98 4.06 5.17
CA TYR A 29 4.20 2.94 5.72
C TYR A 29 2.88 2.74 4.98
N HIS A 30 2.40 3.78 4.31
CA HIS A 30 1.12 3.80 3.60
C HIS A 30 1.30 3.97 2.09
N MET A 31 2.10 3.12 1.48
CA MET A 31 2.25 3.14 0.02
C MET A 31 0.99 2.63 -0.69
N PRO A 32 0.60 3.22 -1.84
CA PRO A 32 -0.62 2.83 -2.54
C PRO A 32 -0.69 1.34 -2.83
N GLY A 33 -1.80 0.71 -2.55
CA GLY A 33 -2.04 -0.72 -2.73
C GLY A 33 -1.51 -1.60 -1.60
N VAL A 34 -0.58 -1.13 -0.79
CA VAL A 34 0.05 -1.93 0.27
C VAL A 34 -0.94 -2.23 1.38
N THR A 35 -0.94 -3.48 1.82
CA THR A 35 -1.63 -3.92 3.04
C THR A 35 -0.58 -4.12 4.12
N ALA A 36 -0.73 -3.42 5.22
CA ALA A 36 0.21 -3.45 6.33
C ALA A 36 -0.50 -3.41 7.67
N ASP A 37 0.11 -3.97 8.70
CA ASP A 37 -0.32 -3.75 10.07
C ASP A 37 0.14 -2.37 10.57
N THR A 38 -0.37 -1.98 11.73
CA THR A 38 -0.02 -0.70 12.36
C THR A 38 1.15 -0.81 13.34
N GLN A 39 1.85 -1.93 13.35
CA GLN A 39 3.03 -2.11 14.18
C GLN A 39 4.13 -1.15 13.73
N ALA A 40 4.80 -0.53 14.69
CA ALA A 40 5.95 0.32 14.39
C ALA A 40 7.04 -0.49 13.69
N ARG A 41 7.34 -0.13 12.47
CA ARG A 41 8.38 -0.78 11.68
C ARG A 41 9.73 -0.16 11.99
N GLN A 42 10.76 -0.95 11.84
CA GLN A 42 12.12 -0.48 12.07
C GLN A 42 12.45 0.64 11.08
N ASP A 43 12.89 1.75 11.61
CA ASP A 43 13.51 2.84 10.84
C ASP A 43 14.95 2.45 10.48
N VAL A 44 15.09 1.32 9.85
CA VAL A 44 16.41 0.85 9.45
C VAL A 44 16.71 1.38 8.07
N SER A 45 17.76 2.13 7.96
CA SER A 45 18.44 2.31 6.70
C SER A 45 18.99 0.95 6.28
N ILE A 46 18.19 0.19 5.60
CA ILE A 46 18.58 -1.11 5.10
C ILE A 46 19.59 -0.85 4.00
N ARG A 47 20.84 -1.07 4.32
CA ARG A 47 21.92 -1.00 3.34
C ARG A 47 22.08 -2.36 2.69
N TYR A 48 22.18 -2.36 1.38
CA TYR A 48 22.69 -3.49 0.59
C TYR A 48 21.87 -4.80 0.68
N GLY A 49 20.66 -4.78 0.17
CA GLY A 49 19.92 -6.01 -0.09
C GLY A 49 19.19 -6.61 1.11
N HIS A 50 19.08 -5.84 2.18
CA HIS A 50 18.26 -6.17 3.33
C HIS A 50 16.86 -5.55 3.18
N GLU A 51 16.30 -5.74 2.03
CA GLU A 51 14.96 -5.27 1.80
C GLU A 51 13.98 -6.19 2.52
N TYR A 52 12.90 -5.59 3.00
CA TYR A 52 11.73 -6.36 3.43
C TYR A 52 11.21 -7.13 2.22
N LYS A 53 11.30 -8.43 2.29
CA LYS A 53 10.88 -9.33 1.22
C LYS A 53 9.61 -10.04 1.61
N ASN A 54 8.77 -10.31 0.64
CA ASN A 54 7.69 -11.25 0.80
C ASN A 54 8.26 -12.63 1.06
N GLU A 55 7.76 -13.34 2.07
CA GLU A 55 8.17 -14.71 2.38
C GLU A 55 7.51 -15.76 1.47
N ARG A 56 6.56 -15.33 0.64
CA ARG A 56 5.89 -16.17 -0.34
C ARG A 56 6.55 -16.01 -1.70
N ASP A 57 6.58 -17.10 -2.44
CA ASP A 57 7.22 -17.19 -3.75
C ASP A 57 6.23 -17.15 -4.91
N PHE A 58 4.93 -17.15 -4.64
CA PHE A 58 3.94 -17.03 -5.69
C PHE A 58 3.71 -15.56 -6.07
N VAL A 59 4.11 -15.24 -7.27
CA VAL A 59 3.68 -14.05 -8.00
C VAL A 59 3.57 -14.43 -9.48
N GLY A 60 2.48 -14.04 -10.11
CA GLY A 60 2.25 -14.38 -11.50
C GLY A 60 1.25 -13.46 -12.16
N GLY A 61 1.15 -13.60 -13.47
CA GLY A 61 0.18 -12.85 -14.24
C GLY A 61 0.08 -13.38 -15.64
N VAL A 62 -0.97 -12.95 -16.32
CA VAL A 62 -1.22 -13.24 -17.71
C VAL A 62 -1.65 -11.98 -18.43
N ASP A 63 -1.08 -11.75 -19.59
CA ASP A 63 -1.47 -10.68 -20.49
C ASP A 63 -2.27 -11.27 -21.65
N LEU A 64 -3.38 -10.64 -21.99
CA LEU A 64 -4.22 -10.98 -23.11
C LEU A 64 -4.14 -9.88 -24.16
N ASP A 65 -3.25 -10.06 -25.11
CA ASP A 65 -3.02 -9.19 -26.27
C ASP A 65 -2.79 -7.69 -25.93
N GLY A 66 -2.22 -7.40 -24.78
CA GLY A 66 -1.98 -6.03 -24.32
C GLY A 66 -3.23 -5.24 -23.97
N GLN A 67 -4.40 -5.87 -23.97
CA GLN A 67 -5.68 -5.23 -23.65
C GLN A 67 -6.13 -5.49 -22.21
N PHE A 68 -5.87 -6.68 -21.73
CA PHE A 68 -6.22 -7.09 -20.39
C PHE A 68 -5.02 -7.76 -19.74
N LEU A 69 -4.69 -7.34 -18.54
CA LEU A 69 -3.66 -7.95 -17.75
C LEU A 69 -4.25 -8.39 -16.42
N THR A 70 -3.94 -9.59 -16.00
CA THR A 70 -4.23 -10.05 -14.63
C THR A 70 -2.93 -10.40 -13.95
N THR A 71 -2.75 -9.91 -12.73
CA THR A 71 -1.64 -10.29 -11.88
C THR A 71 -2.15 -10.71 -10.51
N ALA A 72 -1.46 -11.64 -9.89
CA ALA A 72 -1.78 -12.07 -8.52
C ALA A 72 -0.53 -12.40 -7.74
N MET A 73 -0.63 -12.30 -6.43
CA MET A 73 0.42 -12.69 -5.51
C MET A 73 -0.17 -13.26 -4.23
N ASP A 74 0.53 -14.21 -3.67
CA ASP A 74 0.44 -14.58 -2.26
C ASP A 74 1.44 -13.72 -1.49
N PHE A 75 1.04 -13.16 -0.38
CA PHE A 75 1.95 -12.39 0.43
C PHE A 75 1.91 -12.80 1.90
N ARG A 76 3.07 -12.76 2.50
CA ARG A 76 3.26 -12.79 3.93
C ARG A 76 4.24 -11.69 4.27
N SER A 77 3.78 -10.73 5.04
CA SER A 77 4.62 -9.63 5.46
C SER A 77 5.86 -10.17 6.16
N PHE A 78 6.97 -9.60 5.79
CA PHE A 78 8.25 -9.98 6.33
C PHE A 78 8.29 -9.75 7.84
N HIS A 79 8.75 -10.76 8.56
CA HIS A 79 9.20 -10.60 9.92
C HIS A 79 10.65 -11.08 10.05
N ASN A 80 11.36 -10.45 10.93
CA ASN A 80 12.81 -10.54 11.02
C ASN A 80 13.29 -11.65 11.98
N GLU A 81 12.57 -12.75 12.11
CA GLU A 81 12.98 -13.82 13.04
C GLU A 81 14.26 -14.52 12.65
N THR A 82 14.44 -14.73 11.37
CA THR A 82 15.61 -15.45 10.88
C THR A 82 16.78 -14.55 10.56
N ASP A 83 16.49 -13.28 10.32
CA ASP A 83 17.50 -12.25 10.16
C ASP A 83 17.95 -11.66 11.51
N SER A 84 17.55 -12.29 12.57
CA SER A 84 18.24 -12.27 13.85
C SER A 84 19.69 -12.77 13.71
N GLY A 85 20.03 -13.32 12.62
CA GLY A 85 21.38 -13.32 12.13
C GLY A 85 21.78 -11.87 11.95
N LEU A 86 21.78 -11.21 13.05
CA LEU A 86 22.67 -10.18 13.40
C LEU A 86 23.89 -10.40 12.54
N ARG A 87 23.87 -9.73 11.41
CA ARG A 87 25.00 -9.89 10.52
C ARG A 87 26.15 -9.33 11.27
N ASP A 88 27.20 -10.06 11.27
CA ASP A 88 28.50 -9.68 11.81
C ASP A 88 29.04 -8.38 11.18
N ASP A 89 28.28 -7.75 10.31
CA ASP A 89 28.60 -6.47 9.68
C ASP A 89 28.36 -5.25 10.57
N GLY A 90 27.86 -5.48 11.80
CA GLY A 90 27.61 -4.42 12.77
C GLY A 90 26.37 -3.55 12.50
N TYR A 91 25.63 -3.82 11.43
CA TYR A 91 24.42 -3.10 11.09
C TYR A 91 23.20 -3.80 11.70
N GLY A 92 22.36 -3.05 12.37
CA GLY A 92 21.10 -3.55 12.92
C GLY A 92 21.20 -4.22 14.29
N GLN A 93 22.35 -4.24 14.92
CA GLN A 93 22.48 -4.77 16.29
C GLN A 93 21.64 -3.96 17.28
N GLY A 94 20.81 -4.66 18.05
CA GLY A 94 19.99 -4.04 19.10
C GLY A 94 18.69 -3.40 18.58
N LEU A 95 18.37 -3.57 17.32
CA LEU A 95 17.09 -3.10 16.79
C LEU A 95 15.96 -4.05 17.22
N PRO A 96 14.77 -3.54 17.54
CA PRO A 96 13.65 -4.37 17.88
C PRO A 96 13.26 -5.24 16.68
N VAL A 97 13.01 -6.51 16.93
CA VAL A 97 12.53 -7.42 15.92
C VAL A 97 11.07 -7.09 15.62
N HIS A 98 10.74 -6.91 14.35
CA HIS A 98 9.37 -6.75 13.90
C HIS A 98 8.76 -8.13 13.67
N HIS A 99 7.85 -8.54 14.52
CA HIS A 99 7.07 -9.75 14.34
C HIS A 99 5.78 -9.43 13.63
N CYS A 100 5.61 -9.91 12.43
CA CYS A 100 4.40 -9.70 11.65
C CYS A 100 3.85 -11.03 11.17
N THR A 101 2.58 -11.31 11.50
CA THR A 101 1.86 -12.50 11.07
C THR A 101 0.92 -12.24 9.91
N LEU A 102 0.93 -11.01 9.40
CA LEU A 102 0.05 -10.59 8.32
C LEU A 102 0.32 -11.39 7.04
N CYS A 103 -0.71 -11.98 6.52
CA CYS A 103 -0.68 -12.70 5.24
C CYS A 103 -2.00 -12.51 4.49
N GLY A 104 -2.01 -12.91 3.20
CA GLY A 104 -3.18 -12.88 2.34
C GLY A 104 -2.83 -13.05 0.88
N GLU A 105 -3.82 -12.98 0.05
CA GLU A 105 -3.68 -13.05 -1.40
C GLU A 105 -4.22 -11.76 -2.02
N LYS A 106 -3.57 -11.31 -3.09
CA LYS A 106 -3.98 -10.13 -3.86
C LYS A 106 -4.02 -10.44 -5.33
N ALA A 107 -4.98 -9.85 -6.02
CA ALA A 107 -5.07 -9.92 -7.47
C ALA A 107 -5.48 -8.55 -8.03
N TRP A 108 -4.96 -8.26 -9.22
CA TRP A 108 -5.29 -7.05 -9.96
C TRP A 108 -5.70 -7.43 -11.39
N PHE A 109 -6.80 -6.84 -11.81
CA PHE A 109 -7.32 -7.00 -13.16
C PHE A 109 -7.28 -5.64 -13.85
N PHE A 110 -6.38 -5.52 -14.79
CA PHE A 110 -6.21 -4.29 -15.58
C PHE A 110 -7.09 -4.36 -16.81
N MET A 111 -7.91 -3.35 -16.98
CA MET A 111 -8.83 -3.17 -18.08
C MET A 111 -8.56 -1.80 -18.71
N ASP A 112 -9.14 -1.53 -19.88
CA ASP A 112 -8.90 -0.29 -20.64
C ASP A 112 -8.88 1.00 -19.76
N ARG A 113 -9.86 1.13 -18.88
CA ARG A 113 -10.02 2.35 -18.05
C ARG A 113 -10.17 2.10 -16.58
N ALA A 114 -9.94 0.89 -16.14
CA ALA A 114 -10.12 0.51 -14.76
C ALA A 114 -9.14 -0.56 -14.33
N VAL A 115 -8.85 -0.56 -13.04
CA VAL A 115 -8.17 -1.67 -12.38
C VAL A 115 -9.08 -2.15 -11.26
N ALA A 116 -9.42 -3.43 -11.27
CA ALA A 116 -10.04 -4.06 -10.11
C ALA A 116 -8.93 -4.65 -9.24
N ALA A 117 -8.86 -4.21 -8.00
CA ALA A 117 -7.94 -4.73 -7.00
C ALA A 117 -8.73 -5.55 -5.97
N LEU A 118 -8.35 -6.79 -5.78
CA LEU A 118 -8.99 -7.73 -4.87
C LEU A 118 -7.98 -8.19 -3.82
N GLY A 119 -8.48 -8.44 -2.62
CA GLY A 119 -7.73 -9.10 -1.56
C GLY A 119 -8.60 -10.15 -0.88
N CYS A 120 -8.02 -11.29 -0.54
CA CYS A 120 -8.71 -12.32 0.22
C CYS A 120 -7.76 -12.96 1.23
N GLY A 121 -8.34 -13.66 2.22
CA GLY A 121 -7.56 -14.32 3.26
C GLY A 121 -6.66 -13.38 4.08
N ILE A 122 -6.89 -12.06 4.01
CA ILE A 122 -6.07 -11.08 4.74
C ILE A 122 -6.31 -11.29 6.24
N CYS A 123 -5.28 -11.70 6.93
CA CYS A 123 -5.34 -11.95 8.37
C CYS A 123 -4.00 -11.64 9.06
N ALA A 124 -4.10 -11.23 10.31
CA ALA A 124 -2.98 -11.07 11.21
C ALA A 124 -3.37 -11.58 12.61
N GLN A 125 -2.43 -12.20 13.33
CA GLN A 125 -2.68 -12.79 14.65
C GLN A 125 -1.99 -12.03 15.79
N ASP A 126 -1.24 -11.01 15.47
CA ASP A 126 -0.44 -10.18 16.38
C ASP A 126 -1.25 -9.06 17.07
N GLY A 127 -2.56 -8.98 16.77
CA GLY A 127 -3.47 -8.04 17.44
C GLY A 127 -3.37 -6.59 16.98
N TYR A 128 -2.55 -6.29 15.98
CA TYR A 128 -2.47 -4.97 15.38
C TYR A 128 -3.53 -4.79 14.28
N PRO A 129 -4.16 -3.63 14.18
CA PRO A 129 -5.03 -3.32 13.06
C PRO A 129 -4.30 -3.45 11.72
N VAL A 130 -5.00 -3.91 10.70
CA VAL A 130 -4.48 -4.05 9.34
C VAL A 130 -5.16 -3.03 8.45
N HIS A 131 -4.37 -2.29 7.69
CA HIS A 131 -4.85 -1.29 6.74
C HIS A 131 -4.40 -1.63 5.33
N THR A 132 -5.28 -1.41 4.36
CA THR A 132 -4.90 -1.36 2.95
C THR A 132 -4.98 0.08 2.48
N THR A 133 -3.86 0.62 2.04
CA THR A 133 -3.79 1.98 1.52
C THR A 133 -4.34 2.02 0.10
N VAL A 134 -5.37 2.79 -0.13
CA VAL A 134 -5.95 2.96 -1.46
C VAL A 134 -5.10 3.89 -2.30
N ASP A 135 -4.74 5.05 -1.75
CA ASP A 135 -3.90 6.04 -2.41
C ASP A 135 -3.09 6.82 -1.38
N ASN A 136 -1.95 7.31 -1.79
CA ASN A 136 -1.09 8.17 -1.00
C ASN A 136 -0.34 9.09 -1.96
N ARG A 137 -0.82 10.32 -2.05
CA ARG A 137 -0.29 11.30 -2.99
C ARG A 137 -0.36 12.72 -2.49
N LEU A 138 0.52 13.54 -3.00
CA LEU A 138 0.38 14.97 -2.90
C LEU A 138 -0.78 15.41 -3.81
N LEU A 139 -1.77 16.07 -3.25
CA LEU A 139 -2.92 16.56 -4.02
C LEU A 139 -2.51 17.73 -4.88
N ALA A 140 -2.86 17.70 -6.16
CA ALA A 140 -2.73 18.81 -7.08
C ALA A 140 -3.92 19.78 -7.02
N CYS A 141 -4.89 19.51 -6.17
CA CYS A 141 -6.10 20.32 -5.97
C CYS A 141 -6.34 20.57 -4.48
N PRO A 142 -7.14 21.59 -4.10
CA PRO A 142 -7.57 21.77 -2.73
C PRO A 142 -8.29 20.53 -2.18
N PRO A 143 -8.10 20.16 -0.91
CA PRO A 143 -8.71 18.96 -0.32
C PRO A 143 -10.24 18.92 -0.43
N ASP A 144 -10.91 20.06 -0.36
CA ASP A 144 -12.35 20.19 -0.52
C ASP A 144 -12.88 19.94 -1.95
N HIS A 145 -11.99 19.76 -2.92
CA HIS A 145 -12.34 19.26 -4.25
C HIS A 145 -12.40 17.73 -4.32
N VAL A 146 -11.78 17.03 -3.38
CA VAL A 146 -11.90 15.57 -3.26
C VAL A 146 -13.32 15.24 -2.79
N ARG A 147 -13.91 14.19 -3.36
CA ARG A 147 -15.29 13.77 -3.06
C ARG A 147 -15.31 12.36 -2.48
N ILE A 148 -15.97 12.21 -1.35
CA ILE A 148 -16.31 10.90 -0.77
C ILE A 148 -17.84 10.80 -0.78
N ASP A 149 -18.37 9.83 -1.50
CA ASP A 149 -19.80 9.63 -1.75
C ASP A 149 -20.49 10.93 -2.19
N GLY A 150 -19.82 11.68 -3.10
CA GLY A 150 -20.26 12.94 -3.63
C GLY A 150 -20.09 14.15 -2.69
N ARG A 151 -19.67 13.96 -1.45
CA ARG A 151 -19.47 15.04 -0.47
C ARG A 151 -18.01 15.51 -0.46
N PRO A 152 -17.73 16.81 -0.34
CA PRO A 152 -16.37 17.29 -0.24
C PRO A 152 -15.72 16.88 1.08
N LEU A 153 -14.41 16.65 1.05
CA LEU A 153 -13.64 16.57 2.29
C LEU A 153 -13.66 17.91 3.03
N ASN A 154 -13.62 17.84 4.35
CA ASN A 154 -13.44 19.03 5.17
C ASN A 154 -11.95 19.39 5.22
N ALA A 155 -11.57 20.45 4.52
CA ALA A 155 -10.18 20.92 4.45
C ALA A 155 -9.62 21.42 5.80
N GLN A 156 -10.46 21.58 6.82
CA GLN A 156 -10.06 22.01 8.15
C GLN A 156 -9.64 20.84 9.06
N GLU A 157 -9.95 19.61 8.66
CA GLU A 157 -9.69 18.42 9.46
C GLU A 157 -8.51 17.64 8.86
N ALA A 158 -7.49 17.40 9.67
CA ALA A 158 -6.32 16.62 9.27
C ALA A 158 -6.64 15.12 9.10
N GLU A 159 -7.63 14.62 9.83
CA GLU A 159 -8.09 13.24 9.74
C GLU A 159 -9.62 13.19 9.72
N GLN A 160 -10.16 12.42 8.79
CA GLN A 160 -11.59 12.19 8.69
C GLN A 160 -11.86 10.69 8.58
N ARG A 161 -12.83 10.19 9.33
CA ARG A 161 -13.22 8.78 9.34
C ARG A 161 -14.63 8.60 8.81
N PHE A 162 -14.78 7.67 7.90
CA PHE A 162 -16.05 7.32 7.27
C PHE A 162 -16.33 5.84 7.52
N PRO A 163 -17.43 5.47 8.18
CA PRO A 163 -17.73 4.07 8.53
C PRO A 163 -17.99 3.19 7.32
N ALA A 164 -18.48 3.79 6.23
CA ALA A 164 -18.70 3.12 4.97
C ALA A 164 -18.50 4.11 3.84
N VAL A 165 -17.73 3.72 2.83
CA VAL A 165 -17.45 4.53 1.63
C VAL A 165 -17.75 3.69 0.40
N ARG A 166 -18.53 4.21 -0.52
CA ARG A 166 -18.76 3.58 -1.81
C ARG A 166 -17.91 4.17 -2.93
N THR A 167 -17.65 5.46 -2.86
CA THR A 167 -16.90 6.16 -3.90
C THR A 167 -15.95 7.18 -3.32
N LEU A 168 -14.75 7.25 -3.89
CA LEU A 168 -13.80 8.33 -3.68
C LEU A 168 -13.42 8.86 -5.05
N HIS A 169 -13.48 10.18 -5.24
CA HIS A 169 -13.04 10.84 -6.46
C HIS A 169 -11.99 11.90 -6.13
N ILE A 170 -10.87 11.81 -6.81
CA ILE A 170 -9.75 12.76 -6.72
C ILE A 170 -9.61 13.44 -8.08
N PRO A 171 -9.87 14.75 -8.21
CA PRO A 171 -9.75 15.48 -9.47
C PRO A 171 -8.37 15.35 -10.10
N GLY A 172 -8.33 15.10 -11.39
CA GLY A 172 -7.08 14.90 -12.13
C GLY A 172 -6.38 13.55 -11.91
N VAL A 173 -6.94 12.70 -11.05
CA VAL A 173 -6.42 11.36 -10.74
C VAL A 173 -7.38 10.28 -11.24
N GLY A 174 -8.58 10.24 -10.68
CA GLY A 174 -9.56 9.22 -11.01
C GLY A 174 -10.59 9.02 -9.91
N GLY A 175 -11.32 7.92 -10.04
CA GLY A 175 -12.30 7.49 -9.07
C GLY A 175 -11.98 6.10 -8.52
N TYR A 176 -12.34 5.90 -7.27
CA TYR A 176 -12.27 4.61 -6.58
C TYR A 176 -13.69 4.19 -6.20
N PHE A 177 -14.00 2.94 -6.47
CA PHE A 177 -15.28 2.35 -6.12
C PHE A 177 -15.07 1.16 -5.20
N PHE A 178 -15.79 1.12 -4.09
CA PHE A 178 -15.71 0.08 -3.06
C PHE A 178 -17.01 -0.72 -3.05
N PRO A 179 -17.07 -1.84 -3.79
CA PRO A 179 -18.27 -2.68 -3.79
C PRO A 179 -18.42 -3.39 -2.44
N GLY A 180 -19.62 -3.37 -1.89
CA GLY A 180 -19.93 -4.13 -0.66
C GLY A 180 -19.53 -3.48 0.67
N SER A 181 -19.09 -2.21 0.69
CA SER A 181 -19.00 -1.45 1.93
C SER A 181 -20.42 -1.10 2.40
N THR A 182 -20.98 -1.90 3.28
CA THR A 182 -22.27 -1.69 3.95
C THR A 182 -22.06 -1.44 5.42
#